data_9213322138ae4ed84172b2f96f70bdaf
#
_entry.id   9213322138ae4ed84172b2f96f70bdaf
#
_cell.length_a   1.000
_cell.length_b   1.000
_cell.length_c   1.000
_cell.angle_alpha   90.00
_cell.angle_beta   90.00
_cell.angle_gamma   90.00
#
_symmetry.space_group_name_H-M   'P 1'
#
loop_
_entity.id
_entity.type
_entity.pdbx_description
1 polymer ?
#
loop_
_entity_poly.entity_id
_entity_poly.type
_entity_poly.pdbx_seq_one_letter_code
_entity_poly.pdbx_strand_id
1 'polypeptide(L)'
;MAGRLPKITSNRERVMDPVTAYQLTAMMEGVVERGTASRTVNLPVPVAGKTGTTNEAKDVWFVGFTSNIAAGCYMGMDQPQPLGRGAGGGGMCGPVFNRFMEVAIERYGAGEFTVPDNGTFININRFTGARLQEDAEGDHVVA
;
A
#
# COMPACT_ATOMS: atom_id res chain seq x y z
N MET A 1 -14.01 31.76 24.72
CA MET A 1 -13.84 32.08 23.28
C MET A 1 -13.60 30.78 22.54
N ALA A 2 -14.55 30.32 21.73
CA ALA A 2 -14.35 29.15 20.87
C ALA A 2 -13.40 29.58 19.75
N GLY A 3 -12.16 29.08 19.79
CA GLY A 3 -11.18 29.30 18.75
C GLY A 3 -11.69 28.75 17.42
N ARG A 4 -11.67 29.56 16.38
CA ARG A 4 -12.02 29.14 15.02
C ARG A 4 -11.00 28.10 14.56
N LEU A 5 -11.44 26.89 14.23
CA LEU A 5 -10.57 25.85 13.68
C LEU A 5 -9.88 26.40 12.42
N PRO A 6 -8.57 26.15 12.24
CA PRO A 6 -7.86 26.56 11.04
C PRO A 6 -8.50 25.93 9.80
N LYS A 7 -8.73 26.75 8.77
CA LYS A 7 -9.23 26.25 7.48
C LYS A 7 -8.04 25.61 6.74
N ILE A 8 -8.05 24.30 6.65
CA ILE A 8 -7.06 23.57 5.85
C ILE A 8 -7.47 23.72 4.38
N THR A 9 -6.65 24.39 3.60
CA THR A 9 -6.79 24.46 2.13
C THR A 9 -5.86 23.44 1.51
N SER A 10 -6.37 22.64 0.59
CA SER A 10 -5.55 21.69 -0.16
C SER A 10 -4.68 22.45 -1.16
N ASN A 11 -3.37 22.29 -1.07
CA ASN A 11 -2.38 22.80 -2.02
C ASN A 11 -1.73 21.64 -2.78
N ARG A 12 -2.52 20.62 -3.14
CA ARG A 12 -2.03 19.44 -3.86
C ARG A 12 -1.47 19.84 -5.21
N GLU A 13 -0.27 19.40 -5.49
CA GLU A 13 0.41 19.51 -6.78
C GLU A 13 0.64 18.10 -7.35
N ARG A 14 0.47 17.97 -8.67
CA ARG A 14 0.74 16.70 -9.34
C ARG A 14 2.25 16.55 -9.52
N VAL A 15 2.83 15.53 -8.90
CA VAL A 15 4.28 15.26 -8.94
C VAL A 15 4.65 14.02 -9.78
N MET A 16 3.65 13.27 -10.26
CA MET A 16 3.86 12.04 -11.03
C MET A 16 2.78 11.89 -12.10
N ASP A 17 3.15 11.29 -13.23
CA ASP A 17 2.20 10.90 -14.27
C ASP A 17 1.15 9.93 -13.73
N PRO A 18 -0.15 10.05 -14.10
CA PRO A 18 -1.21 9.22 -13.54
C PRO A 18 -1.06 7.73 -13.82
N VAL A 19 -0.62 7.35 -15.03
CA VAL A 19 -0.43 5.94 -15.40
C VAL A 19 0.73 5.35 -14.58
N THR A 20 1.85 6.07 -14.47
CA THR A 20 2.98 5.65 -13.64
C THR A 20 2.58 5.51 -12.17
N ALA A 21 1.78 6.43 -11.64
CA ALA A 21 1.29 6.35 -10.27
C ALA A 21 0.38 5.12 -10.07
N TYR A 22 -0.49 4.84 -11.03
CA TYR A 22 -1.36 3.67 -10.98
C TYR A 22 -0.58 2.36 -11.09
N GLN A 23 0.41 2.29 -11.99
CA GLN A 23 1.30 1.12 -12.12
C GLN A 23 2.04 0.84 -10.80
N LEU A 24 2.57 1.89 -10.14
CA LEU A 24 3.22 1.75 -8.84
C LEU A 24 2.23 1.27 -7.78
N THR A 25 1.00 1.80 -7.77
CA THR A 25 -0.07 1.36 -6.86
C THR A 25 -0.36 -0.13 -7.06
N ALA A 26 -0.54 -0.60 -8.29
CA ALA A 26 -0.79 -2.00 -8.61
C ALA A 26 0.35 -2.93 -8.15
N MET A 27 1.63 -2.50 -8.30
CA MET A 27 2.76 -3.24 -7.74
C MET A 27 2.70 -3.31 -6.21
N MET A 28 2.27 -2.25 -5.55
CA MET A 28 2.14 -2.19 -4.09
C MET A 28 0.92 -2.97 -3.58
N GLU A 29 -0.16 -3.10 -4.36
CA GLU A 29 -1.25 -4.05 -4.09
C GLU A 29 -0.72 -5.48 -4.09
N GLY A 30 0.13 -5.84 -5.04
CA GLY A 30 0.80 -7.14 -5.07
C GLY A 30 1.61 -7.48 -3.82
N VAL A 31 2.14 -6.50 -3.09
CA VAL A 31 2.82 -6.73 -1.79
C VAL A 31 1.83 -7.19 -0.72
N VAL A 32 0.62 -6.66 -0.75
CA VAL A 32 -0.46 -7.02 0.19
C VAL A 32 -1.10 -8.34 -0.21
N GLU A 33 -1.38 -8.56 -1.47
CA GLU A 33 -2.07 -9.75 -1.95
C GLU A 33 -1.19 -11.01 -1.95
N ARG A 34 0.06 -10.88 -2.37
CA ARG A 34 0.96 -11.99 -2.69
C ARG A 34 2.34 -11.90 -2.05
N GLY A 35 2.68 -10.74 -1.51
CA GLY A 35 4.02 -10.44 -1.01
C GLY A 35 4.15 -10.53 0.51
N THR A 36 5.02 -9.70 1.05
CA THR A 36 5.46 -9.74 2.46
C THR A 36 4.38 -9.37 3.47
N ALA A 37 3.26 -8.78 3.05
CA ALA A 37 2.14 -8.42 3.92
C ALA A 37 0.89 -9.32 3.73
N SER A 38 0.91 -10.28 2.79
CA SER A 38 -0.26 -11.07 2.40
C SER A 38 -0.90 -11.93 3.50
N ARG A 39 -0.15 -12.22 4.57
CA ARG A 39 -0.64 -13.01 5.71
C ARG A 39 -1.19 -12.16 6.85
N THR A 40 -1.00 -10.86 6.79
CA THR A 40 -1.23 -9.97 7.95
C THR A 40 -2.09 -8.76 7.63
N VAL A 41 -2.22 -8.41 6.36
CA VAL A 41 -3.12 -7.34 5.89
C VAL A 41 -4.20 -7.99 5.02
N ASN A 42 -5.43 -7.95 5.52
CA ASN A 42 -6.61 -8.48 4.83
C ASN A 42 -7.80 -7.57 5.14
N LEU A 43 -8.15 -6.71 4.21
CA LEU A 43 -9.18 -5.69 4.35
C LEU A 43 -10.23 -5.86 3.23
N PRO A 44 -11.48 -5.42 3.44
CA PRO A 44 -12.56 -5.60 2.47
C PRO A 44 -12.52 -4.66 1.26
N VAL A 45 -11.41 -3.97 1.08
CA VAL A 45 -11.16 -3.00 -0.02
C VAL A 45 -9.73 -3.16 -0.53
N PRO A 46 -9.42 -2.73 -1.77
CA PRO A 46 -8.06 -2.72 -2.28
C PRO A 46 -7.11 -1.91 -1.39
N VAL A 47 -5.96 -2.50 -1.13
CA VAL A 47 -4.90 -1.90 -0.31
C VAL A 47 -3.57 -2.03 -1.02
N ALA A 48 -2.91 -0.93 -1.18
CA ALA A 48 -1.53 -0.87 -1.63
C ALA A 48 -0.61 -0.59 -0.44
N GLY A 49 0.58 -1.19 -0.40
CA GLY A 49 1.50 -0.94 0.71
C GLY A 49 2.88 -1.53 0.51
N LYS A 50 3.79 -1.13 1.40
CA LYS A 50 5.18 -1.61 1.38
C LYS A 50 5.70 -1.80 2.80
N THR A 51 6.34 -2.95 3.00
CA THR A 51 7.10 -3.25 4.23
C THR A 51 8.49 -2.62 4.17
N GLY A 52 9.00 -2.21 5.31
CA GLY A 52 10.40 -1.84 5.52
C GLY A 52 10.98 -2.62 6.70
N THR A 53 12.24 -3.03 6.57
CA THR A 53 12.98 -3.68 7.64
C THR A 53 14.44 -3.25 7.51
N THR A 54 14.98 -2.65 8.57
CA THR A 54 16.40 -2.26 8.58
C THR A 54 17.30 -3.48 8.77
N ASN A 55 18.61 -3.30 8.55
CA ASN A 55 19.60 -4.33 8.80
C ASN A 55 19.47 -4.83 10.26
N GLU A 56 19.57 -6.14 10.45
CA GLU A 56 19.39 -6.82 11.73
C GLU A 56 17.99 -6.65 12.36
N ALA A 57 17.00 -6.17 11.56
CA ALA A 57 15.64 -5.92 12.01
C ALA A 57 15.56 -5.07 13.28
N LYS A 58 16.32 -3.97 13.34
CA LYS A 58 16.29 -3.01 14.45
C LYS A 58 15.06 -2.13 14.41
N ASP A 59 14.59 -1.84 13.18
CA ASP A 59 13.37 -1.09 12.92
C ASP A 59 12.55 -1.79 11.85
N VAL A 60 11.25 -1.80 12.02
CA VAL A 60 10.32 -2.35 11.05
C VAL A 60 9.21 -1.36 10.75
N TRP A 61 8.80 -1.33 9.48
CA TRP A 61 7.79 -0.44 8.96
C TRP A 61 6.75 -1.20 8.13
N PHE A 62 5.55 -0.71 8.15
CA PHE A 62 4.58 -0.92 7.09
C PHE A 62 3.89 0.41 6.81
N VAL A 63 3.93 0.85 5.56
CA VAL A 63 3.18 2.00 5.07
C VAL A 63 2.24 1.51 3.99
N GLY A 64 0.95 1.81 4.14
CA GLY A 64 -0.06 1.37 3.20
C GLY A 64 -1.17 2.41 3.07
N PHE A 65 -1.96 2.25 2.02
CA PHE A 65 -3.05 3.16 1.71
C PHE A 65 -4.18 2.45 0.94
N THR A 66 -5.36 3.03 1.04
CA THR A 66 -6.53 2.78 0.19
C THR A 66 -6.72 3.95 -0.75
N SER A 67 -7.83 4.00 -1.48
CA SER A 67 -8.15 5.13 -2.37
C SER A 67 -8.19 6.51 -1.66
N ASN A 68 -8.40 6.55 -0.35
CA ASN A 68 -8.60 7.82 0.39
C ASN A 68 -7.96 7.87 1.79
N ILE A 69 -7.39 6.78 2.29
CA ILE A 69 -6.75 6.71 3.61
C ILE A 69 -5.34 6.19 3.47
N ALA A 70 -4.36 6.89 4.03
CA ALA A 70 -2.99 6.41 4.16
C ALA A 70 -2.62 6.30 5.65
N ALA A 71 -1.94 5.23 6.01
CA ALA A 71 -1.46 5.00 7.36
C ALA A 71 -0.08 4.33 7.36
N GLY A 72 0.67 4.57 8.42
CA GLY A 72 1.97 3.94 8.64
C GLY A 72 2.08 3.36 10.03
N CYS A 73 2.75 2.22 10.14
CA CYS A 73 3.17 1.62 11.40
C CYS A 73 4.69 1.55 11.43
N TYR A 74 5.26 1.95 12.54
CA TYR A 74 6.67 1.85 12.87
C TYR A 74 6.83 1.13 14.21
N MET A 75 7.79 0.23 14.29
CA MET A 75 8.23 -0.35 15.53
C MET A 75 9.76 -0.38 15.57
N GLY A 76 10.31 0.11 16.67
CA GLY A 76 11.73 0.18 16.93
C GLY A 76 11.97 0.48 18.41
N MET A 77 13.23 0.48 18.82
CA MET A 77 13.64 0.85 20.18
C MET A 77 14.41 2.17 20.15
N ASP A 78 14.30 2.99 21.21
CA ASP A 78 15.00 4.27 21.32
C ASP A 78 16.52 4.11 21.16
N GLN A 79 17.06 3.01 21.67
CA GLN A 79 18.41 2.57 21.34
C GLN A 79 18.33 1.39 20.38
N PRO A 80 18.75 1.54 19.12
CA PRO A 80 18.56 0.54 18.08
C PRO A 80 19.21 -0.80 18.42
N GLN A 81 18.38 -1.83 18.61
CA GLN A 81 18.81 -3.21 18.82
C GLN A 81 17.85 -4.17 18.10
N PRO A 82 18.29 -5.38 17.74
CA PRO A 82 17.46 -6.33 17.02
C PRO A 82 16.13 -6.62 17.75
N LEU A 83 15.01 -6.54 17.02
CA LEU A 83 13.67 -6.79 17.55
C LEU A 83 13.36 -8.28 17.76
N GLY A 84 14.28 -9.17 17.38
CA GLY A 84 14.18 -10.60 17.57
C GLY A 84 14.15 -11.40 16.27
N ARG A 85 14.17 -12.74 16.42
CA ARG A 85 14.15 -13.63 15.26
C ARG A 85 12.85 -13.52 14.49
N GLY A 86 12.97 -13.35 13.16
CA GLY A 86 11.81 -13.27 12.26
C GLY A 86 11.10 -11.91 12.31
N ALA A 87 11.63 -10.91 12.99
CA ALA A 87 11.09 -9.56 12.97
C ALA A 87 11.11 -8.99 11.54
N GLY A 88 9.99 -8.42 11.12
CA GLY A 88 9.82 -7.82 9.80
C GLY A 88 8.56 -6.98 9.73
N GLY A 89 8.55 -6.01 8.83
CA GLY A 89 7.45 -5.04 8.71
C GLY A 89 6.08 -5.68 8.47
N GLY A 90 6.02 -6.72 7.63
CA GLY A 90 4.77 -7.44 7.37
C GLY A 90 4.25 -8.18 8.59
N GLY A 91 5.13 -8.89 9.33
CA GLY A 91 4.74 -9.69 10.49
C GLY A 91 4.40 -8.86 11.73
N MET A 92 5.11 -7.76 11.97
CA MET A 92 4.93 -6.94 13.16
C MET A 92 4.00 -5.76 12.93
N CYS A 93 4.23 -4.97 11.89
CA CYS A 93 3.44 -3.78 11.58
C CYS A 93 2.15 -4.11 10.83
N GLY A 94 2.12 -5.17 10.00
CA GLY A 94 0.94 -5.56 9.24
C GLY A 94 -0.32 -5.73 10.08
N PRO A 95 -0.31 -6.51 11.18
CA PRO A 95 -1.50 -6.68 12.03
C PRO A 95 -1.98 -5.38 12.67
N VAL A 96 -1.05 -4.50 13.08
CA VAL A 96 -1.39 -3.20 13.67
C VAL A 96 -2.05 -2.29 12.63
N PHE A 97 -1.46 -2.22 11.43
CA PHE A 97 -2.02 -1.51 10.30
C PHE A 97 -3.42 -2.05 9.95
N ASN A 98 -3.57 -3.37 9.83
CA ASN A 98 -4.85 -3.99 9.50
C ASN A 98 -5.94 -3.58 10.49
N ARG A 99 -5.67 -3.72 11.80
CA ARG A 99 -6.63 -3.37 12.84
C ARG A 99 -7.02 -1.89 12.86
N PHE A 100 -6.05 -1.01 12.63
CA PHE A 100 -6.32 0.42 12.48
C PHE A 100 -7.20 0.72 11.27
N MET A 101 -6.87 0.11 10.12
CA MET A 101 -7.57 0.37 8.86
C MET A 101 -8.98 -0.22 8.84
N GLU A 102 -9.27 -1.33 9.53
CA GLU A 102 -10.64 -1.83 9.71
C GLU A 102 -11.56 -0.73 10.25
N VAL A 103 -11.15 -0.07 11.34
CA VAL A 103 -11.92 1.02 11.97
C VAL A 103 -11.95 2.28 11.08
N ALA A 104 -10.82 2.60 10.44
CA ALA A 104 -10.73 3.79 9.60
C ALA A 104 -11.61 3.66 8.35
N ILE A 105 -11.65 2.48 7.71
CA ILE A 105 -12.48 2.21 6.54
C ILE A 105 -13.97 2.27 6.90
N GLU A 106 -14.36 1.69 8.03
CA GLU A 106 -15.75 1.77 8.52
C GLU A 106 -16.19 3.23 8.69
N ARG A 107 -15.31 4.07 9.21
CA ARG A 107 -15.62 5.48 9.51
C ARG A 107 -15.56 6.41 8.31
N TYR A 108 -14.59 6.23 7.43
CA TYR A 108 -14.27 7.18 6.35
C TYR A 108 -14.53 6.62 4.96
N GLY A 109 -14.84 5.35 4.85
CA GLY A 109 -15.01 4.63 3.59
C GLY A 109 -13.69 4.42 2.85
N ALA A 110 -13.74 3.56 1.85
CA ALA A 110 -12.72 3.39 0.83
C ALA A 110 -13.36 2.67 -0.37
N GLY A 111 -12.75 2.77 -1.54
CA GLY A 111 -13.22 2.14 -2.77
C GLY A 111 -12.04 1.66 -3.61
N GLU A 112 -12.33 1.38 -4.87
CA GLU A 112 -11.33 0.99 -5.85
C GLU A 112 -10.33 2.12 -6.13
N PHE A 113 -9.12 1.78 -6.54
CA PHE A 113 -8.18 2.75 -7.09
C PHE A 113 -8.65 3.18 -8.49
N THR A 114 -8.63 4.49 -8.72
CA THR A 114 -9.10 5.04 -10.00
C THR A 114 -8.08 4.77 -11.11
N VAL A 115 -8.52 4.04 -12.14
CA VAL A 115 -7.74 3.83 -13.36
C VAL A 115 -7.66 5.16 -14.12
N PRO A 116 -6.48 5.60 -14.58
CA PRO A 116 -6.34 6.80 -15.39
C PRO A 116 -7.01 6.66 -16.75
N ASP A 117 -7.68 7.73 -17.23
CA ASP A 117 -8.41 7.73 -18.50
C ASP A 117 -7.52 7.44 -19.74
N ASN A 118 -6.22 7.74 -19.62
CA ASN A 118 -5.22 7.51 -20.67
C ASN A 118 -4.46 6.18 -20.50
N GLY A 119 -4.86 5.35 -19.54
CA GLY A 119 -4.27 4.04 -19.32
C GLY A 119 -4.98 2.95 -20.12
N THR A 120 -4.25 1.97 -20.61
CA THR A 120 -4.78 0.79 -21.30
C THR A 120 -4.35 -0.46 -20.55
N PHE A 121 -5.28 -1.36 -20.29
CA PHE A 121 -4.93 -2.67 -19.69
C PHE A 121 -4.29 -3.58 -20.74
N ILE A 122 -3.19 -4.20 -20.37
CA ILE A 122 -2.55 -5.25 -21.15
C ILE A 122 -2.38 -6.50 -20.29
N ASN A 123 -2.46 -7.66 -20.91
CA ASN A 123 -2.26 -8.94 -20.26
C ASN A 123 -0.77 -9.31 -20.31
N ILE A 124 -0.17 -9.62 -19.18
CA ILE A 124 1.25 -9.97 -19.09
C ILE A 124 1.47 -11.29 -18.34
N ASN A 125 2.57 -11.94 -18.68
CA ASN A 125 3.13 -12.98 -17.82
C ASN A 125 3.92 -12.30 -16.67
N ARG A 126 3.46 -12.46 -15.43
CA ARG A 126 4.03 -11.77 -14.28
C ARG A 126 5.49 -12.14 -13.97
N PHE A 127 5.97 -13.29 -14.42
CA PHE A 127 7.33 -13.76 -14.15
C PHE A 127 8.32 -13.24 -15.18
N THR A 128 7.89 -13.11 -16.43
CA THR A 128 8.76 -12.68 -17.54
C THR A 128 8.52 -11.25 -17.97
N GLY A 129 7.38 -10.66 -17.61
CA GLY A 129 6.93 -9.34 -18.11
C GLY A 129 6.49 -9.36 -19.58
N ALA A 130 6.49 -10.51 -20.23
CA ALA A 130 6.10 -10.62 -21.62
C ALA A 130 4.61 -10.36 -21.80
N ARG A 131 4.25 -9.56 -22.81
CA ARG A 131 2.85 -9.36 -23.22
C ARG A 131 2.27 -10.69 -23.72
N LEU A 132 1.09 -11.02 -23.24
CA LEU A 132 0.31 -12.18 -23.65
C LEU A 132 -0.78 -11.78 -24.64
N GLN A 133 -1.39 -12.76 -25.29
CA GLN A 133 -2.60 -12.58 -26.08
C GLN A 133 -3.79 -12.29 -25.14
N GLU A 134 -4.83 -11.64 -25.65
CA GLU A 134 -5.97 -11.18 -24.84
C GLU A 134 -6.73 -12.31 -24.14
N ASP A 135 -6.72 -13.51 -24.72
CA ASP A 135 -7.38 -14.72 -24.21
C ASP A 135 -6.49 -15.61 -23.33
N ALA A 136 -5.23 -15.25 -23.14
CA ALA A 136 -4.31 -16.03 -22.32
C ALA A 136 -4.47 -15.67 -20.82
N GLU A 137 -4.37 -16.68 -19.93
CA GLU A 137 -4.30 -16.43 -18.50
C GLU A 137 -3.04 -15.64 -18.13
N GLY A 138 -3.22 -14.51 -17.48
CA GLY A 138 -2.12 -13.64 -17.05
C GLY A 138 -2.59 -12.52 -16.12
N ASP A 139 -1.65 -11.74 -15.64
CA ASP A 139 -1.95 -10.55 -14.85
C ASP A 139 -2.27 -9.35 -15.76
N HIS A 140 -3.30 -8.60 -15.43
CA HIS A 140 -3.65 -7.36 -16.12
C HIS A 140 -2.86 -6.20 -15.52
N VAL A 141 -2.18 -5.47 -16.36
CA VAL A 141 -1.45 -4.25 -15.96
C VAL A 141 -1.84 -3.09 -16.86
N VAL A 142 -1.76 -1.88 -16.31
CA VAL A 142 -1.99 -0.65 -17.08
C VAL A 142 -0.69 -0.24 -17.76
N ALA A 143 -0.74 0.02 -19.04
CA ALA A 143 0.35 0.53 -19.87
C ALA A 143 0.11 1.98 -20.28
#